data_a98b37ddde68f8e054451b9c38ad9bfa
#
_entry.id   a98b37ddde68f8e054451b9c38ad9bfa
#
_cell.length_a   1.000
_cell.length_b   1.000
_cell.length_c   1.000
_cell.angle_alpha   90.00
_cell.angle_beta   90.00
_cell.angle_gamma   90.00
#
_symmetry.space_group_name_H-M   'P 1'
#
loop_
_entity.id
_entity.type
_entity.pdbx_description
1 polymer ?
#
loop_
_entity_poly.entity_id
_entity_poly.type
_entity_poly.pdbx_seq_one_letter_code
_entity_poly.pdbx_strand_id
1 'polypeptide(L)'
;MGNATAETRPQTFIGEAYDPDSGDLLYTEQHSLELTNGIPKQETVVYVWPNGDELARKEMTYWKPQRPAYRLTVSEPQRTETVDPGDNGVTVESVKSGTLEWPDESASVIDGGFHYFILEHFDTLLDGETVDFEFLTPARVSWTSLRISPEDPANGQLALNLNLQNSLLSWAVSDIELTYDIDKQRLLRYNGLTNLPKPGGGNYKARIEYQYPQANPQ
;
A
#
# COMPACT_ATOMS: atom_id res chain seq x y z
N MET A 1 18.36 -34.88 9.76
CA MET A 1 17.92 -33.68 9.00
C MET A 1 16.79 -33.05 9.80
N GLY A 2 17.08 -31.98 10.56
CA GLY A 2 16.06 -31.28 11.33
C GLY A 2 15.15 -30.51 10.38
N ASN A 3 13.85 -30.76 10.42
CA ASN A 3 12.86 -29.88 9.81
C ASN A 3 12.92 -28.55 10.57
N ALA A 4 13.49 -27.52 9.96
CA ALA A 4 13.31 -26.17 10.43
C ALA A 4 11.81 -25.87 10.26
N THR A 5 11.07 -25.80 11.34
CA THR A 5 9.70 -25.28 11.36
C THR A 5 9.74 -23.84 10.87
N ALA A 6 8.97 -23.55 9.82
CA ALA A 6 8.84 -22.21 9.30
C ALA A 6 8.36 -21.28 10.44
N GLU A 7 9.17 -20.29 10.79
CA GLU A 7 8.88 -19.39 11.90
C GLU A 7 7.92 -18.31 11.41
N THR A 8 6.66 -18.36 11.85
CA THR A 8 5.67 -17.31 11.61
C THR A 8 5.80 -16.29 12.73
N ARG A 9 6.09 -15.03 12.37
CA ARG A 9 6.19 -13.92 13.33
C ARG A 9 5.17 -12.86 12.99
N PRO A 10 4.22 -12.56 13.87
CA PRO A 10 3.35 -11.40 13.71
C PRO A 10 4.15 -10.12 13.94
N GLN A 11 3.94 -9.13 13.08
CA GLN A 11 4.44 -7.77 13.23
C GLN A 11 3.25 -6.83 13.32
N THR A 12 3.29 -5.92 14.28
CA THR A 12 2.28 -4.87 14.40
C THR A 12 2.94 -3.51 14.27
N PHE A 13 2.26 -2.56 13.62
CA PHE A 13 2.67 -1.17 13.55
C PHE A 13 1.45 -0.28 13.36
N ILE A 14 1.62 1.02 13.51
CA ILE A 14 0.54 1.99 13.46
C ILE A 14 0.88 3.06 12.43
N GLY A 15 -0.12 3.48 11.63
CA GLY A 15 -0.08 4.66 10.79
C GLY A 15 -1.05 5.71 11.31
N GLU A 16 -0.59 6.91 11.61
CA GLU A 16 -1.44 8.04 11.97
C GLU A 16 -1.65 8.93 10.75
N ALA A 17 -2.89 9.02 10.27
CA ALA A 17 -3.26 9.74 9.07
C ALA A 17 -3.78 11.15 9.42
N TYR A 18 -3.09 12.15 8.93
CA TYR A 18 -3.40 13.56 9.15
C TYR A 18 -3.88 14.21 7.86
N ASP A 19 -4.81 15.15 7.99
CA ASP A 19 -5.15 16.07 6.90
C ASP A 19 -3.92 16.92 6.56
N PRO A 20 -3.46 16.93 5.31
CA PRO A 20 -2.22 17.61 4.94
C PRO A 20 -2.33 19.15 5.04
N ASP A 21 -3.53 19.71 4.99
CA ASP A 21 -3.76 21.15 5.02
C ASP A 21 -3.97 21.68 6.45
N SER A 22 -4.82 21.01 7.25
CA SER A 22 -5.14 21.43 8.63
C SER A 22 -4.21 20.81 9.69
N GLY A 23 -3.65 19.63 9.41
CA GLY A 23 -2.89 18.85 10.38
C GLY A 23 -3.75 18.06 11.37
N ASP A 24 -5.07 18.05 11.19
CA ASP A 24 -5.98 17.29 12.05
C ASP A 24 -5.83 15.78 11.82
N LEU A 25 -5.93 14.98 12.89
CA LEU A 25 -5.95 13.52 12.80
C LEU A 25 -7.26 13.06 12.15
N LEU A 26 -7.16 12.41 10.99
CA LEU A 26 -8.31 11.87 10.25
C LEU A 26 -8.69 10.48 10.75
N TYR A 27 -7.73 9.60 10.85
CA TYR A 27 -7.88 8.21 11.31
C TYR A 27 -6.51 7.61 11.67
N THR A 28 -6.55 6.43 12.30
CA THR A 28 -5.36 5.63 12.59
C THR A 28 -5.47 4.29 11.87
N GLU A 29 -4.37 3.82 11.29
CA GLU A 29 -4.21 2.49 10.71
C GLU A 29 -3.54 1.57 11.74
N GLN A 30 -4.18 0.47 12.09
CA GLN A 30 -3.62 -0.55 12.99
C GLN A 30 -3.30 -1.78 12.14
N HIS A 31 -2.02 -1.99 11.88
CA HIS A 31 -1.52 -3.09 11.06
C HIS A 31 -1.18 -4.30 11.89
N SER A 32 -1.59 -5.49 11.41
CA SER A 32 -1.18 -6.79 11.91
C SER A 32 -0.77 -7.65 10.73
N LEU A 33 0.54 -7.85 10.57
CA LEU A 33 1.16 -8.53 9.44
C LEU A 33 1.75 -9.89 9.90
N GLU A 34 1.41 -10.96 9.21
CA GLU A 34 2.01 -12.28 9.39
C GLU A 34 3.05 -12.55 8.32
N LEU A 35 4.29 -12.81 8.77
CA LEU A 35 5.40 -13.19 7.91
C LEU A 35 5.80 -14.64 8.16
N THR A 36 6.10 -15.36 7.09
CA THR A 36 6.74 -16.67 7.15
C THR A 36 8.08 -16.60 6.43
N ASN A 37 9.18 -16.77 7.16
CA ASN A 37 10.54 -16.60 6.65
C ASN A 37 10.76 -15.23 5.96
N GLY A 38 10.20 -14.17 6.51
CA GLY A 38 10.28 -12.81 5.94
C GLY A 38 9.33 -12.52 4.77
N ILE A 39 8.54 -13.50 4.32
CA ILE A 39 7.59 -13.35 3.22
C ILE A 39 6.20 -13.10 3.76
N PRO A 40 5.47 -12.07 3.30
CA PRO A 40 4.11 -11.78 3.76
C PRO A 40 3.16 -12.94 3.43
N LYS A 41 2.25 -13.24 4.36
CA LYS A 41 1.20 -14.25 4.22
C LYS A 41 -0.18 -13.65 4.38
N GLN A 42 -0.39 -12.93 5.46
CA GLN A 42 -1.65 -12.25 5.74
C GLN A 42 -1.37 -10.90 6.38
N GLU A 43 -2.22 -9.95 6.10
CA GLU A 43 -2.21 -8.67 6.77
C GLU A 43 -3.65 -8.21 7.02
N THR A 44 -3.89 -7.71 8.23
CA THR A 44 -5.13 -7.01 8.57
C THR A 44 -4.79 -5.57 8.91
N VAL A 45 -5.50 -4.63 8.29
CA VAL A 45 -5.45 -3.20 8.62
C VAL A 45 -6.81 -2.79 9.13
N VAL A 46 -6.86 -2.33 10.38
CA VAL A 46 -8.06 -1.74 10.98
C VAL A 46 -7.90 -0.23 10.98
N TYR A 47 -8.80 0.46 10.27
CA TYR A 47 -8.86 1.92 10.24
C TYR A 47 -9.81 2.38 11.34
N VAL A 48 -9.34 3.28 12.19
CA VAL A 48 -10.05 3.71 13.40
C VAL A 48 -10.18 5.22 13.43
N TRP A 49 -11.40 5.72 13.65
CA TRP A 49 -11.66 7.14 13.86
C TRP A 49 -10.98 7.66 15.13
N PRO A 50 -10.74 9.00 15.27
CA PRO A 50 -10.21 9.57 16.50
C PRO A 50 -11.05 9.30 17.76
N ASN A 51 -12.34 9.00 17.61
CA ASN A 51 -13.23 8.63 18.71
C ASN A 51 -13.12 7.13 19.13
N GLY A 52 -12.34 6.33 18.39
CA GLY A 52 -12.13 4.91 18.65
C GLY A 52 -13.03 3.94 17.88
N ASP A 53 -13.99 4.45 17.11
CA ASP A 53 -14.88 3.61 16.30
C ASP A 53 -14.17 3.08 15.05
N GLU A 54 -14.47 1.85 14.64
CA GLU A 54 -13.93 1.27 13.40
C GLU A 54 -14.54 1.95 12.17
N LEU A 55 -13.67 2.59 11.38
CA LEU A 55 -14.02 3.22 10.10
C LEU A 55 -14.06 2.18 8.99
N ALA A 56 -13.04 1.34 8.91
CA ALA A 56 -12.90 0.32 7.88
C ALA A 56 -11.98 -0.81 8.34
N ARG A 57 -12.05 -1.92 7.62
CA ARG A 57 -11.15 -3.07 7.79
C ARG A 57 -10.72 -3.58 6.43
N LYS A 58 -9.41 -3.80 6.27
CA LYS A 58 -8.84 -4.45 5.10
C LYS A 58 -8.14 -5.74 5.53
N GLU A 59 -8.47 -6.83 4.86
CA GLU A 59 -7.86 -8.13 5.06
C GLU A 59 -7.17 -8.54 3.76
N MET A 60 -5.88 -8.82 3.82
CA MET A 60 -5.05 -9.19 2.67
C MET A 60 -4.47 -10.58 2.84
N THR A 61 -4.42 -11.35 1.74
CA THR A 61 -3.74 -12.64 1.66
C THR A 61 -2.74 -12.60 0.50
N TYR A 62 -1.48 -12.91 0.79
CA TYR A 62 -0.40 -12.79 -0.17
C TYR A 62 -0.04 -14.14 -0.79
N TRP A 63 -0.41 -14.35 -2.07
CA TRP A 63 0.09 -15.46 -2.91
C TRP A 63 1.44 -15.10 -3.53
N LYS A 64 1.52 -13.87 -4.04
CA LYS A 64 2.75 -13.18 -4.44
C LYS A 64 2.82 -11.88 -3.65
N PRO A 65 4.00 -11.49 -3.16
CA PRO A 65 4.12 -10.27 -2.35
C PRO A 65 3.52 -9.02 -3.01
N GLN A 66 3.68 -8.86 -4.33
CA GLN A 66 3.19 -7.69 -5.07
C GLN A 66 1.71 -7.77 -5.46
N ARG A 67 1.08 -8.95 -5.35
CA ARG A 67 -0.29 -9.22 -5.85
C ARG A 67 -1.15 -9.90 -4.79
N PRO A 68 -1.44 -9.24 -3.64
CA PRO A 68 -2.34 -9.81 -2.65
C PRO A 68 -3.78 -9.87 -3.17
N ALA A 69 -4.52 -10.89 -2.74
CA ALA A 69 -5.97 -10.81 -2.67
C ALA A 69 -6.35 -9.93 -1.49
N TYR A 70 -7.44 -9.16 -1.59
CA TYR A 70 -7.92 -8.42 -0.44
C TYR A 70 -9.43 -8.21 -0.42
N ARG A 71 -9.93 -7.97 0.79
CA ARG A 71 -11.27 -7.46 1.07
C ARG A 71 -11.14 -6.19 1.91
N LEU A 72 -11.71 -5.09 1.42
CA LEU A 72 -11.90 -3.85 2.17
C LEU A 72 -13.37 -3.69 2.50
N THR A 73 -13.71 -3.57 3.79
CA THR A 73 -15.05 -3.26 4.27
C THR A 73 -15.02 -1.89 4.92
N VAL A 74 -15.88 -0.98 4.49
CA VAL A 74 -16.00 0.39 5.02
C VAL A 74 -17.35 0.54 5.69
N SER A 75 -17.36 1.11 6.89
CA SER A 75 -18.58 1.31 7.68
C SER A 75 -19.39 2.49 7.18
N GLU A 76 -18.73 3.59 6.82
CA GLU A 76 -19.38 4.80 6.31
C GLU A 76 -18.52 5.50 5.24
N PRO A 77 -18.99 5.61 3.97
CA PRO A 77 -20.22 4.96 3.46
C PRO A 77 -20.10 3.44 3.45
N GLN A 78 -21.17 2.74 3.79
CA GLN A 78 -21.17 1.27 3.79
C GLN A 78 -20.80 0.74 2.41
N ARG A 79 -19.65 0.09 2.33
CA ARG A 79 -19.09 -0.40 1.07
C ARG A 79 -18.18 -1.59 1.32
N THR A 80 -18.21 -2.52 0.36
CA THR A 80 -17.23 -3.60 0.29
C THR A 80 -16.54 -3.56 -1.06
N GLU A 81 -15.24 -3.79 -1.06
CA GLU A 81 -14.43 -3.96 -2.26
C GLU A 81 -13.62 -5.25 -2.11
N THR A 82 -13.60 -6.09 -3.15
CA THR A 82 -12.78 -7.30 -3.18
C THR A 82 -11.92 -7.31 -4.43
N VAL A 83 -10.71 -7.81 -4.28
CA VAL A 83 -9.77 -8.06 -5.37
C VAL A 83 -9.24 -9.47 -5.19
N ASP A 84 -9.43 -10.31 -6.21
CA ASP A 84 -9.04 -11.71 -6.20
C ASP A 84 -8.15 -12.03 -7.40
N PRO A 85 -6.82 -12.12 -7.20
CA PRO A 85 -5.87 -12.52 -8.22
C PRO A 85 -5.98 -14.01 -8.54
N GLY A 86 -6.09 -14.35 -9.83
CA GLY A 86 -6.09 -15.72 -10.35
C GLY A 86 -4.93 -15.95 -11.34
N ASP A 87 -4.85 -17.14 -11.93
CA ASP A 87 -3.77 -17.51 -12.85
C ASP A 87 -3.72 -16.61 -14.10
N ASN A 88 -4.87 -16.25 -14.67
CA ASN A 88 -4.96 -15.52 -15.94
C ASN A 88 -5.29 -14.03 -15.79
N GLY A 89 -5.44 -13.54 -14.55
CA GLY A 89 -5.83 -12.14 -14.33
C GLY A 89 -6.37 -11.92 -12.93
N VAL A 90 -7.07 -10.81 -12.74
CA VAL A 90 -7.62 -10.38 -11.46
C VAL A 90 -9.10 -10.06 -11.58
N THR A 91 -9.90 -10.59 -10.65
CA THR A 91 -11.32 -10.24 -10.51
C THR A 91 -11.47 -9.14 -9.48
N VAL A 92 -12.25 -8.12 -9.83
CA VAL A 92 -12.54 -6.95 -8.99
C VAL A 92 -14.04 -6.87 -8.77
N GLU A 93 -14.44 -6.72 -7.51
CA GLU A 93 -15.79 -6.34 -7.12
C GLU A 93 -15.71 -5.08 -6.27
N SER A 94 -16.18 -3.96 -6.80
CA SER A 94 -16.13 -2.65 -6.18
C SER A 94 -17.35 -1.83 -6.60
N VAL A 95 -17.24 -0.52 -6.77
CA VAL A 95 -18.26 0.34 -7.41
C VAL A 95 -18.57 -0.17 -8.82
N LYS A 96 -17.58 -0.72 -9.49
CA LYS A 96 -17.70 -1.49 -10.72
C LYS A 96 -17.12 -2.87 -10.48
N SER A 97 -17.61 -3.86 -11.22
CA SER A 97 -17.10 -5.23 -11.17
C SER A 97 -16.63 -5.66 -12.55
N GLY A 98 -15.59 -6.48 -12.57
CA GLY A 98 -15.03 -7.02 -13.80
C GLY A 98 -13.78 -7.86 -13.57
N THR A 99 -13.27 -8.42 -14.66
CA THR A 99 -12.02 -9.20 -14.67
C THR A 99 -11.06 -8.54 -15.65
N LEU A 100 -9.80 -8.43 -15.23
CA LEU A 100 -8.70 -7.91 -16.05
C LEU A 100 -7.69 -9.01 -16.26
N GLU A 101 -7.16 -9.11 -17.47
CA GLU A 101 -5.97 -9.92 -17.76
C GLU A 101 -4.73 -9.28 -17.11
N TRP A 102 -3.72 -10.10 -16.83
CA TRP A 102 -2.45 -9.57 -16.37
C TRP A 102 -1.81 -8.74 -17.49
N PRO A 103 -1.21 -7.57 -17.15
CA PRO A 103 -0.41 -6.84 -18.13
C PRO A 103 0.72 -7.73 -18.66
N ASP A 104 0.95 -7.67 -19.95
CA ASP A 104 2.04 -8.41 -20.60
C ASP A 104 3.41 -8.04 -20.08
N GLU A 105 4.41 -8.13 -20.10
CA GLU A 105 5.78 -7.72 -19.79
C GLU A 105 5.96 -6.74 -18.60
N SER A 106 4.91 -6.08 -18.11
CA SER A 106 5.04 -5.10 -17.02
C SER A 106 4.81 -5.73 -15.67
N ALA A 107 5.53 -5.28 -14.65
CA ALA A 107 5.25 -5.61 -13.27
C ALA A 107 3.87 -5.09 -12.89
N SER A 108 3.00 -5.95 -12.38
CA SER A 108 1.67 -5.56 -11.91
C SER A 108 1.57 -5.64 -10.40
N VAL A 109 0.99 -4.59 -9.81
CA VAL A 109 0.97 -4.34 -8.38
C VAL A 109 -0.46 -4.11 -7.90
N ILE A 110 -0.82 -4.71 -6.79
CA ILE A 110 -2.12 -4.59 -6.14
C ILE A 110 -1.94 -4.09 -4.72
N ASP A 111 -2.56 -2.93 -4.40
CA ASP A 111 -2.72 -2.36 -3.05
C ASP A 111 -1.46 -2.47 -2.16
N GLY A 112 -1.52 -3.13 -1.00
CA GLY A 112 -0.40 -3.33 -0.08
C GLY A 112 0.80 -4.07 -0.67
N GLY A 113 0.64 -4.74 -1.81
CA GLY A 113 1.74 -5.32 -2.59
C GLY A 113 2.73 -4.28 -3.12
N PHE A 114 2.34 -3.00 -3.13
CA PHE A 114 3.19 -1.89 -3.53
C PHE A 114 4.44 -1.74 -2.64
N HIS A 115 4.31 -1.95 -1.34
CA HIS A 115 5.46 -1.97 -0.43
C HIS A 115 6.50 -3.02 -0.86
N TYR A 116 6.08 -4.24 -1.15
CA TYR A 116 6.97 -5.33 -1.53
C TYR A 116 7.58 -5.14 -2.93
N PHE A 117 6.85 -4.47 -3.83
CA PHE A 117 7.39 -4.05 -5.11
C PHE A 117 8.53 -3.03 -4.94
N ILE A 118 8.37 -2.05 -4.05
CA ILE A 118 9.45 -1.11 -3.73
C ILE A 118 10.64 -1.85 -3.12
N LEU A 119 10.42 -2.79 -2.20
CA LEU A 119 11.52 -3.56 -1.60
C LEU A 119 12.30 -4.40 -2.62
N GLU A 120 11.61 -4.98 -3.62
CA GLU A 120 12.27 -5.72 -4.72
C GLU A 120 13.18 -4.82 -5.57
N HIS A 121 12.82 -3.55 -5.74
CA HIS A 121 13.56 -2.57 -6.54
C HIS A 121 14.35 -1.57 -5.70
N PHE A 122 14.54 -1.85 -4.41
CA PHE A 122 15.10 -0.87 -3.48
C PHE A 122 16.50 -0.39 -3.85
N ASP A 123 17.38 -1.30 -4.25
CA ASP A 123 18.76 -0.97 -4.68
C ASP A 123 18.75 -0.14 -5.97
N THR A 124 17.90 -0.47 -6.95
CA THR A 124 17.71 0.29 -8.18
C THR A 124 17.28 1.74 -7.88
N LEU A 125 16.33 1.89 -6.94
CA LEU A 125 15.86 3.22 -6.52
C LEU A 125 16.93 3.98 -5.73
N LEU A 126 17.74 3.30 -4.91
CA LEU A 126 18.89 3.93 -4.22
C LEU A 126 19.96 4.42 -5.19
N ASP A 127 20.15 3.73 -6.32
CA ASP A 127 21.08 4.13 -7.38
C ASP A 127 20.56 5.30 -8.24
N GLY A 128 19.36 5.84 -7.90
CA GLY A 128 18.76 6.99 -8.58
C GLY A 128 17.98 6.63 -9.85
N GLU A 129 17.76 5.35 -10.12
CA GLU A 129 17.03 4.90 -11.29
C GLU A 129 15.51 4.88 -11.03
N THR A 130 14.71 5.14 -12.09
CA THR A 130 13.24 5.08 -12.03
C THR A 130 12.73 3.69 -12.32
N VAL A 131 11.57 3.33 -11.74
CA VAL A 131 10.92 2.04 -11.96
C VAL A 131 9.48 2.25 -12.42
N ASP A 132 9.12 1.58 -13.51
CA ASP A 132 7.78 1.62 -14.09
C ASP A 132 6.98 0.35 -13.74
N PHE A 133 5.66 0.50 -13.54
CA PHE A 133 4.78 -0.63 -13.23
C PHE A 133 3.32 -0.31 -13.52
N GLU A 134 2.48 -1.36 -13.53
CA GLU A 134 1.03 -1.25 -13.66
C GLU A 134 0.37 -1.45 -12.29
N PHE A 135 -0.36 -0.44 -11.83
CA PHE A 135 -1.09 -0.46 -10.56
C PHE A 135 -2.58 -0.72 -10.79
N LEU A 136 -3.15 -1.66 -10.06
CA LEU A 136 -4.59 -1.93 -10.13
C LEU A 136 -5.38 -0.77 -9.52
N THR A 137 -6.33 -0.24 -10.29
CA THR A 137 -7.30 0.77 -9.85
C THR A 137 -8.71 0.14 -9.79
N PRO A 138 -9.13 -0.44 -8.64
CA PRO A 138 -10.36 -1.22 -8.54
C PRO A 138 -11.62 -0.44 -8.88
N ALA A 139 -11.72 0.82 -8.46
CA ALA A 139 -12.89 1.67 -8.74
C ALA A 139 -13.14 1.89 -10.24
N ARG A 140 -12.13 1.69 -11.09
CA ARG A 140 -12.22 1.81 -12.56
C ARG A 140 -12.22 0.47 -13.26
N VAL A 141 -11.82 -0.61 -12.57
CA VAL A 141 -11.50 -1.93 -13.13
C VAL A 141 -10.49 -1.74 -14.27
N SER A 142 -9.33 -1.20 -13.92
CA SER A 142 -8.27 -0.91 -14.92
C SER A 142 -6.88 -0.94 -14.29
N TRP A 143 -5.89 -1.23 -15.11
CA TRP A 143 -4.50 -0.97 -14.79
C TRP A 143 -4.17 0.51 -15.06
N THR A 144 -3.27 1.05 -14.24
CA THR A 144 -2.78 2.43 -14.36
C THR A 144 -1.26 2.38 -14.38
N SER A 145 -0.68 2.87 -15.48
CA SER A 145 0.78 2.91 -15.66
C SER A 145 1.38 4.01 -14.79
N LEU A 146 2.19 3.61 -13.82
CA LEU A 146 2.84 4.49 -12.85
C LEU A 146 4.35 4.38 -12.94
N ARG A 147 5.03 5.43 -12.47
CA ARG A 147 6.48 5.54 -12.35
C ARG A 147 6.85 5.94 -10.94
N ILE A 148 7.83 5.25 -10.35
CA ILE A 148 8.50 5.67 -9.13
C ILE A 148 9.80 6.38 -9.53
N SER A 149 9.98 7.59 -9.01
CA SER A 149 11.21 8.38 -9.18
C SER A 149 11.81 8.67 -7.79
N PRO A 150 13.05 8.27 -7.52
CA PRO A 150 13.70 8.57 -6.25
C PRO A 150 14.23 10.00 -6.23
N GLU A 151 14.36 10.56 -5.02
CA GLU A 151 15.19 11.74 -4.73
C GLU A 151 16.55 11.28 -4.18
N ASP A 152 17.49 12.19 -4.14
CA ASP A 152 18.81 11.91 -3.55
C ASP A 152 18.65 11.49 -2.07
N PRO A 153 19.21 10.35 -1.65
CA PRO A 153 19.11 9.89 -0.27
C PRO A 153 19.66 10.93 0.73
N ALA A 154 18.92 11.16 1.80
CA ALA A 154 19.31 12.12 2.83
C ALA A 154 18.96 11.62 4.23
N ASN A 155 19.86 11.82 5.21
CA ASN A 155 19.63 11.48 6.62
C ASN A 155 19.19 10.02 6.88
N GLY A 156 19.68 9.06 6.08
CA GLY A 156 19.29 7.66 6.17
C GLY A 156 17.88 7.36 5.64
N GLN A 157 17.31 8.26 4.85
CA GLN A 157 15.99 8.15 4.25
C GLN A 157 16.06 8.27 2.74
N LEU A 158 15.18 7.54 2.06
CA LEU A 158 14.92 7.61 0.62
C LEU A 158 13.51 8.15 0.40
N ALA A 159 13.42 9.32 -0.25
CA ALA A 159 12.15 9.86 -0.71
C ALA A 159 11.85 9.37 -2.13
N LEU A 160 10.60 8.99 -2.36
CA LEU A 160 10.10 8.45 -3.63
C LEU A 160 8.87 9.23 -4.06
N ASN A 161 8.84 9.64 -5.33
CA ASN A 161 7.70 10.28 -5.96
C ASN A 161 7.02 9.32 -6.92
N LEU A 162 5.71 9.16 -6.77
CA LEU A 162 4.88 8.30 -7.62
C LEU A 162 4.08 9.15 -8.59
N ASN A 163 4.27 8.92 -9.88
CA ASN A 163 3.67 9.71 -10.94
C ASN A 163 3.00 8.83 -12.01
N LEU A 164 2.00 9.38 -12.72
CA LEU A 164 1.49 8.77 -13.95
C LEU A 164 2.56 8.83 -15.05
N GLN A 165 2.75 7.73 -15.78
CA GLN A 165 3.66 7.71 -16.94
C GLN A 165 3.20 8.64 -18.07
N ASN A 166 1.90 8.83 -18.25
CA ASN A 166 1.32 9.68 -19.30
C ASN A 166 1.00 11.08 -18.76
N SER A 167 1.83 12.05 -19.09
CA SER A 167 1.77 13.45 -18.65
C SER A 167 0.48 14.21 -19.02
N LEU A 168 -0.32 13.72 -19.96
CA LEU A 168 -1.57 14.37 -20.38
C LEU A 168 -2.67 14.35 -19.30
N LEU A 169 -2.54 13.51 -18.27
CA LEU A 169 -3.47 13.39 -17.14
C LEU A 169 -2.81 13.71 -15.80
N SER A 170 -1.57 14.17 -15.77
CA SER A 170 -0.80 14.43 -14.53
C SER A 170 -1.45 15.46 -13.59
N TRP A 171 -2.29 16.35 -14.11
CA TRP A 171 -3.06 17.29 -13.30
C TRP A 171 -4.19 16.65 -12.47
N ALA A 172 -4.59 15.43 -12.79
CA ALA A 172 -5.71 14.72 -12.17
C ALA A 172 -5.29 13.76 -11.04
N VAL A 173 -4.00 13.46 -10.92
CA VAL A 173 -3.44 12.60 -9.86
C VAL A 173 -2.57 13.47 -8.97
N SER A 174 -2.96 13.61 -7.71
CA SER A 174 -2.10 14.23 -6.71
C SER A 174 -0.82 13.43 -6.61
N ASP A 175 0.32 14.10 -6.63
CA ASP A 175 1.61 13.47 -6.39
C ASP A 175 1.56 12.66 -5.09
N ILE A 176 1.94 11.40 -5.16
CA ILE A 176 2.09 10.56 -3.99
C ILE A 176 3.57 10.54 -3.65
N GLU A 177 3.89 10.94 -2.43
CA GLU A 177 5.24 10.96 -1.89
C GLU A 177 5.37 9.88 -0.80
N LEU A 178 6.47 9.15 -0.83
CA LEU A 178 6.81 8.13 0.15
C LEU A 178 8.17 8.43 0.75
N THR A 179 8.36 8.12 2.01
CA THR A 179 9.66 8.19 2.67
C THR A 179 9.99 6.86 3.32
N TYR A 180 11.10 6.27 2.96
CA TYR A 180 11.59 5.00 3.50
C TYR A 180 12.81 5.19 4.38
N ASP A 181 12.91 4.39 5.46
CA ASP A 181 14.14 4.15 6.22
C ASP A 181 15.04 3.23 5.37
N ILE A 182 16.25 3.67 5.04
CA ILE A 182 17.16 2.92 4.17
C ILE A 182 17.66 1.65 4.85
N ASP A 183 18.07 1.73 6.12
CA ASP A 183 18.66 0.60 6.83
C ASP A 183 17.66 -0.50 7.13
N LYS A 184 16.42 -0.12 7.43
CA LYS A 184 15.35 -1.05 7.83
C LYS A 184 14.40 -1.37 6.68
N GLN A 185 14.54 -0.70 5.55
CA GLN A 185 13.71 -0.86 4.35
C GLN A 185 12.20 -0.85 4.67
N ARG A 186 11.76 0.14 5.45
CA ARG A 186 10.36 0.27 5.87
C ARG A 186 9.84 1.67 5.62
N LEU A 187 8.55 1.75 5.30
CA LEU A 187 7.86 3.01 5.04
C LEU A 187 7.74 3.81 6.33
N LEU A 188 8.23 5.05 6.33
CA LEU A 188 8.11 6.01 7.44
C LEU A 188 6.94 6.96 7.24
N ARG A 189 6.73 7.39 5.98
CA ARG A 189 5.68 8.36 5.64
C ARG A 189 5.09 8.07 4.27
N TYR A 190 3.79 8.26 4.18
CA TYR A 190 3.01 8.34 2.95
C TYR A 190 2.35 9.72 2.90
N ASN A 191 2.36 10.40 1.76
CA ASN A 191 1.63 11.63 1.55
C ASN A 191 0.94 11.58 0.19
N GLY A 192 -0.39 11.63 0.16
CA GLY A 192 -1.13 11.55 -1.10
C GLY A 192 -2.57 11.10 -0.96
N LEU A 193 -3.17 10.75 -2.12
CA LEU A 193 -4.52 10.23 -2.18
C LEU A 193 -4.53 8.76 -1.75
N THR A 194 -5.31 8.44 -0.73
CA THR A 194 -5.47 7.06 -0.23
C THR A 194 -6.56 6.30 -1.00
N ASN A 195 -6.66 5.00 -0.79
CA ASN A 195 -7.75 4.17 -1.32
C ASN A 195 -8.97 4.10 -0.37
N LEU A 196 -8.94 4.79 0.76
CA LEU A 196 -10.01 4.83 1.73
C LEU A 196 -11.07 5.88 1.35
N PRO A 197 -12.32 5.48 1.07
CA PRO A 197 -13.38 6.44 0.74
C PRO A 197 -13.79 7.24 1.97
N LYS A 198 -14.17 8.51 1.74
CA LYS A 198 -14.65 9.41 2.81
C LYS A 198 -16.15 9.67 2.70
N PRO A 199 -16.84 10.00 3.81
CA PRO A 199 -18.19 10.48 3.78
C PRO A 199 -18.31 11.71 2.85
N GLY A 200 -19.36 11.74 2.03
CA GLY A 200 -19.55 12.83 1.06
C GLY A 200 -18.89 12.61 -0.31
N GLY A 201 -18.15 11.53 -0.49
CA GLY A 201 -17.57 11.10 -1.78
C GLY A 201 -16.08 11.39 -1.95
N GLY A 202 -15.47 10.71 -2.91
CA GLY A 202 -14.02 10.70 -3.10
C GLY A 202 -13.28 9.90 -2.03
N ASN A 203 -11.96 9.98 -2.07
CA ASN A 203 -11.07 9.34 -1.09
C ASN A 203 -10.39 10.38 -0.21
N TYR A 204 -9.84 9.94 0.93
CA TYR A 204 -9.00 10.78 1.75
C TYR A 204 -7.70 11.14 1.03
N LYS A 205 -7.28 12.39 1.14
CA LYS A 205 -5.89 12.79 0.95
C LYS A 205 -5.30 12.90 2.36
N ALA A 206 -4.21 12.19 2.61
CA ALA A 206 -3.64 12.11 3.94
C ALA A 206 -2.11 12.11 3.90
N ARG A 207 -1.52 12.67 4.94
CA ARG A 207 -0.14 12.44 5.32
C ARG A 207 -0.16 11.40 6.45
N ILE A 208 0.38 10.21 6.20
CA ILE A 208 0.39 9.10 7.15
C ILE A 208 1.81 8.94 7.69
N GLU A 209 1.96 8.96 9.01
CA GLU A 209 3.22 8.75 9.72
C GLU A 209 3.20 7.37 10.35
N TYR A 210 4.17 6.50 9.98
CA TYR A 210 4.21 5.12 10.46
C TYR A 210 5.14 4.97 11.66
N GLN A 211 4.64 4.30 12.70
CA GLN A 211 5.33 4.02 13.95
C GLN A 211 5.47 2.50 14.13
N TYR A 212 6.71 2.05 14.24
CA TYR A 212 7.05 0.66 14.44
C TYR A 212 7.48 0.40 15.88
N PRO A 213 7.04 -0.70 16.51
CA PRO A 213 7.55 -1.09 17.82
C PRO A 213 9.07 -1.16 17.80
N GLN A 214 9.70 -0.63 18.85
CA GLN A 214 11.13 -0.84 19.02
C GLN A 214 11.36 -2.34 19.27
N ALA A 215 12.33 -2.93 18.55
CA ALA A 215 12.78 -4.27 18.88
C ALA A 215 13.32 -4.23 20.31
N ASN A 216 12.68 -4.97 21.23
CA ASN A 216 13.27 -5.17 22.57
C ASN A 216 14.65 -5.78 22.36
N PRO A 217 15.74 -5.17 22.85
CA PRO A 217 17.04 -5.82 22.87
C PRO A 217 16.92 -7.08 23.75
N GLN A 218 17.13 -8.25 23.14
CA GLN A 218 17.28 -9.52 23.85
C GLN A 218 18.62 -9.58 24.58
#